data_92b75e4b8a8e7a629af554a11e31931d
#
_entry.id   92b75e4b8a8e7a629af554a11e31931d
#
_cell.length_a   1.000
_cell.length_b   1.000
_cell.length_c   1.000
_cell.angle_alpha   90.00
_cell.angle_beta   90.00
_cell.angle_gamma   90.00
#
_symmetry.space_group_name_H-M   'P 1'
#
loop_
_entity.id
_entity.type
_entity.pdbx_description
1 polymer ?
#
loop_
_entity_poly.entity_id
_entity_poly.type
_entity_poly.pdbx_seq_one_letter_code
_entity_poly.pdbx_strand_id
1 'polypeptide(L)'
;MVVSNQISVQEIENLLNNVNKPVIIHGFGKSVIFYSKRKLMKNYFKYRRFLKNPYKKSYYLQEEYRDGYYHIYENKFGTSIYEKDFYYLFSELEKFNNVDEVMIHSADLKAKEYNAIVEAYLTNDENKLKAFKYEVGKGIMSATSILLKDGKQNE
;
A
#
# COMPACT_ATOMS: atom_id res chain seq x y z
N MET A 1 13.39 -10.70 -6.94
CA MET A 1 13.47 -9.29 -6.51
C MET A 1 12.07 -8.81 -6.16
N VAL A 2 11.89 -8.04 -5.08
CA VAL A 2 10.58 -7.44 -4.73
C VAL A 2 10.56 -6.00 -5.24
N VAL A 3 9.55 -5.67 -6.04
CA VAL A 3 9.37 -4.33 -6.60
C VAL A 3 8.61 -3.47 -5.58
N SER A 4 9.03 -2.21 -5.42
CA SER A 4 8.33 -1.27 -4.54
C SER A 4 6.92 -0.98 -5.05
N ASN A 5 5.95 -0.87 -4.14
CA ASN A 5 4.60 -0.40 -4.46
C ASN A 5 4.48 1.14 -4.54
N GLN A 6 5.62 1.84 -4.53
CA GLN A 6 5.70 3.30 -4.63
C GLN A 6 6.15 3.79 -6.02
N ILE A 7 6.20 2.89 -7.00
CA ILE A 7 6.52 3.23 -8.39
C ILE A 7 5.28 3.06 -9.27
N SER A 8 5.25 3.76 -10.40
CA SER A 8 4.12 3.71 -11.32
C SER A 8 4.06 2.38 -12.09
N VAL A 9 2.88 2.07 -12.64
CA VAL A 9 2.69 0.89 -13.52
C VAL A 9 3.69 0.91 -14.69
N GLN A 10 3.92 2.07 -15.30
CA GLN A 10 4.87 2.24 -16.39
C GLN A 10 6.32 1.90 -16.00
N GLU A 11 6.70 2.29 -14.77
CA GLU A 11 8.05 1.98 -14.24
C GLU A 11 8.18 0.49 -13.94
N ILE A 12 7.11 -0.17 -13.47
CA ILE A 12 7.07 -1.63 -13.28
C ILE A 12 7.26 -2.32 -14.63
N GLU A 13 6.53 -1.94 -15.68
CA GLU A 13 6.66 -2.50 -17.03
C GLU A 13 8.09 -2.35 -17.56
N ASN A 14 8.65 -1.14 -17.45
CA ASN A 14 10.02 -0.89 -17.89
C ASN A 14 11.04 -1.74 -17.11
N LEU A 15 10.85 -1.92 -15.83
CA LEU A 15 11.70 -2.75 -14.98
C LEU A 15 11.61 -4.23 -15.40
N LEU A 16 10.40 -4.76 -15.61
CA LEU A 16 10.18 -6.15 -16.00
C LEU A 16 10.82 -6.47 -17.35
N ASN A 17 10.81 -5.53 -18.30
CA ASN A 17 11.42 -5.70 -19.60
C ASN A 17 12.96 -5.69 -19.57
N ASN A 18 13.58 -5.14 -18.53
CA ASN A 18 15.02 -4.95 -18.45
C ASN A 18 15.70 -5.83 -17.38
N VAL A 19 14.94 -6.57 -16.60
CA VAL A 19 15.48 -7.40 -15.52
C VAL A 19 15.35 -8.88 -15.86
N ASN A 20 16.47 -9.59 -15.83
CA ASN A 20 16.51 -11.03 -16.03
C ASN A 20 16.68 -11.78 -14.69
N LYS A 21 15.78 -11.52 -13.73
CA LYS A 21 15.74 -12.16 -12.40
C LYS A 21 14.29 -12.37 -12.00
N PRO A 22 13.98 -13.35 -11.12
CA PRO A 22 12.65 -13.52 -10.56
C PRO A 22 12.14 -12.23 -9.92
N VAL A 23 10.94 -11.80 -10.31
CA VAL A 23 10.33 -10.55 -9.88
C VAL A 23 9.04 -10.83 -9.11
N ILE A 24 8.93 -10.22 -7.94
CA ILE A 24 7.75 -10.24 -7.09
C ILE A 24 7.16 -8.84 -7.08
N ILE A 25 5.89 -8.71 -7.40
CA ILE A 25 5.16 -7.44 -7.35
C ILE A 25 4.09 -7.46 -6.26
N HIS A 26 3.72 -6.27 -5.79
CA HIS A 26 2.60 -6.15 -4.86
C HIS A 26 1.29 -6.14 -5.66
N GLY A 27 0.40 -7.11 -5.44
CA GLY A 27 -0.89 -7.20 -6.11
C GLY A 27 -2.01 -6.52 -5.36
N PHE A 28 -2.02 -6.66 -4.02
CA PHE A 28 -3.08 -6.09 -3.17
C PHE A 28 -2.55 -5.73 -1.79
N GLY A 29 -3.07 -4.63 -1.20
CA GLY A 29 -2.81 -4.25 0.18
C GLY A 29 -2.81 -2.76 0.42
N LYS A 30 -2.31 -2.35 1.58
CA LYS A 30 -2.10 -0.93 1.91
C LYS A 30 -0.63 -0.57 1.84
N SER A 31 -0.33 0.54 1.18
CA SER A 31 1.02 1.09 1.14
C SER A 31 1.37 1.76 2.46
N VAL A 32 2.62 1.60 2.91
CA VAL A 32 3.17 2.38 4.01
C VAL A 32 3.66 3.70 3.44
N ILE A 33 2.98 4.79 3.78
CA ILE A 33 3.34 6.15 3.33
C ILE A 33 4.32 6.85 4.25
N PHE A 34 4.44 6.36 5.48
CA PHE A 34 5.38 6.91 6.46
C PHE A 34 5.86 5.82 7.41
N TYR A 35 7.16 5.82 7.71
CA TYR A 35 7.76 4.96 8.72
C TYR A 35 8.75 5.74 9.60
N SER A 36 8.68 5.51 10.90
CA SER A 36 9.64 6.03 11.87
C SER A 36 10.04 4.94 12.87
N LYS A 37 11.32 4.81 13.15
CA LYS A 37 11.81 3.96 14.26
C LYS A 37 11.37 4.48 15.63
N ARG A 38 10.89 5.72 15.71
CA ARG A 38 10.38 6.32 16.95
C ARG A 38 8.96 5.84 17.23
N LYS A 39 8.64 5.68 18.50
CA LYS A 39 7.29 5.36 18.99
C LYS A 39 6.48 6.66 19.11
N LEU A 40 5.96 7.13 18.00
CA LEU A 40 5.32 8.44 17.90
C LEU A 40 4.04 8.53 18.73
N MET A 41 3.20 7.48 18.72
CA MET A 41 1.96 7.44 19.49
C MET A 41 2.23 7.40 20.98
N LYS A 42 3.19 6.57 21.44
CA LYS A 42 3.62 6.54 22.83
C LYS A 42 4.12 7.91 23.29
N ASN A 43 4.94 8.57 22.48
CA ASN A 43 5.49 9.88 22.80
C ASN A 43 4.40 10.95 22.82
N TYR A 44 3.47 10.92 21.88
CA TYR A 44 2.32 11.83 21.82
C TYR A 44 1.44 11.69 23.08
N PHE A 45 1.08 10.47 23.48
CA PHE A 45 0.29 10.25 24.67
C PHE A 45 1.01 10.66 25.95
N LYS A 46 2.33 10.44 26.03
CA LYS A 46 3.16 10.94 27.13
C LYS A 46 3.11 12.47 27.21
N TYR A 47 3.30 13.13 26.08
CA TYR A 47 3.25 14.60 25.99
C TYR A 47 1.89 15.15 26.39
N ARG A 48 0.81 14.54 25.90
CA ARG A 48 -0.57 14.93 26.22
C ARG A 48 -1.05 14.42 27.58
N ARG A 49 -0.19 13.77 28.37
CA ARG A 49 -0.49 13.18 29.68
C ARG A 49 -1.68 12.20 29.67
N PHE A 50 -1.94 11.56 28.54
CA PHE A 50 -2.94 10.52 28.46
C PHE A 50 -2.38 9.20 29.03
N LEU A 51 -3.11 8.59 29.97
CA LEU A 51 -2.75 7.30 30.59
C LEU A 51 -3.08 6.08 29.69
N LYS A 52 -3.52 6.29 28.46
CA LYS A 52 -3.95 5.21 27.56
C LYS A 52 -2.75 4.50 26.96
N ASN A 53 -2.82 3.16 26.92
CA ASN A 53 -1.80 2.34 26.27
C ASN A 53 -1.99 2.36 24.74
N PRO A 54 -1.06 2.90 23.96
CA PRO A 54 -1.17 3.01 22.51
C PRO A 54 -1.18 1.66 21.79
N TYR A 55 -0.71 0.59 22.42
CA TYR A 55 -0.62 -0.75 21.80
C TYR A 55 -1.91 -1.55 21.77
N LYS A 56 -2.97 -1.07 22.44
CA LYS A 56 -4.25 -1.78 22.53
C LYS A 56 -5.33 -1.30 21.58
N LYS A 57 -5.09 -0.23 20.79
CA LYS A 57 -6.09 0.38 19.91
C LYS A 57 -5.49 0.74 18.57
N SER A 58 -6.28 0.61 17.52
CA SER A 58 -6.00 1.25 16.25
C SER A 58 -6.15 2.75 16.38
N TYR A 59 -5.23 3.47 15.80
CA TYR A 59 -5.26 4.94 15.74
C TYR A 59 -5.32 5.36 14.28
N TYR A 60 -5.96 6.50 14.05
CA TYR A 60 -6.11 7.07 12.72
C TYR A 60 -5.67 8.52 12.76
N LEU A 61 -4.95 8.93 11.72
CA LEU A 61 -4.62 10.31 11.43
C LEU A 61 -5.63 10.83 10.42
N GLN A 62 -6.13 12.03 10.64
CA GLN A 62 -6.91 12.80 9.68
C GLN A 62 -6.18 14.10 9.41
N GLU A 63 -5.97 14.44 8.17
CA GLU A 63 -5.45 15.74 7.76
C GLU A 63 -6.61 16.75 7.59
N GLU A 64 -6.37 18.00 7.92
CA GLU A 64 -7.37 19.07 7.87
C GLU A 64 -7.91 19.32 6.46
N TYR A 65 -7.04 19.15 5.44
CA TYR A 65 -7.35 19.48 4.04
C TYR A 65 -7.47 18.25 3.13
N ARG A 66 -7.45 17.05 3.72
CA ARG A 66 -7.60 15.79 2.96
C ARG A 66 -8.66 14.92 3.57
N ASP A 67 -9.54 14.42 2.73
CA ASP A 67 -10.53 13.43 3.14
C ASP A 67 -9.88 12.08 3.39
N GLY A 68 -10.30 11.44 4.49
CA GLY A 68 -9.91 10.07 4.83
C GLY A 68 -9.16 9.93 6.13
N TYR A 69 -9.03 8.67 6.54
CA TYR A 69 -8.37 8.27 7.77
C TYR A 69 -7.19 7.36 7.47
N TYR A 70 -5.99 7.80 7.83
CA TYR A 70 -4.76 7.06 7.66
C TYR A 70 -4.50 6.21 8.90
N HIS A 71 -4.44 4.90 8.73
CA HIS A 71 -4.21 3.98 9.85
C HIS A 71 -2.78 4.10 10.38
N ILE A 72 -2.66 4.31 11.69
CA ILE A 72 -1.38 4.34 12.39
C ILE A 72 -1.21 3.03 13.15
N TYR A 73 -0.13 2.33 12.84
CA TYR A 73 0.28 1.13 13.53
C TYR A 73 1.63 1.34 14.22
N GLU A 74 1.67 1.10 15.54
CA GLU A 74 2.90 1.21 16.31
C GLU A 74 3.21 -0.10 17.04
N ASN A 75 4.44 -0.58 16.90
CA ASN A 75 4.93 -1.78 17.54
C ASN A 75 6.34 -1.58 18.14
N LYS A 76 7.02 -2.68 18.51
CA LYS A 76 8.36 -2.61 19.07
C LYS A 76 9.41 -2.02 18.11
N PHE A 77 9.18 -2.07 16.82
CA PHE A 77 10.12 -1.61 15.79
C PHE A 77 9.92 -0.13 15.43
N GLY A 78 8.75 0.45 15.69
CA GLY A 78 8.45 1.85 15.38
C GLY A 78 7.00 2.11 15.09
N THR A 79 6.75 3.20 14.35
CA THR A 79 5.43 3.65 13.93
C THR A 79 5.36 3.66 12.41
N SER A 80 4.32 3.05 11.85
CA SER A 80 3.97 3.08 10.43
C SER A 80 2.63 3.80 10.25
N ILE A 81 2.51 4.59 9.19
CA ILE A 81 1.24 5.16 8.73
C ILE A 81 0.95 4.56 7.35
N TYR A 82 -0.25 4.04 7.21
CA TYR A 82 -0.72 3.39 6.00
C TYR A 82 -1.61 4.32 5.19
N GLU A 83 -1.61 4.14 3.86
CA GLU A 83 -2.55 4.79 2.95
C GLU A 83 -3.99 4.48 3.37
N LYS A 84 -4.93 5.42 3.11
CA LYS A 84 -6.35 5.24 3.42
C LYS A 84 -6.97 4.10 2.60
N ASP A 85 -6.66 4.04 1.30
CA ASP A 85 -7.23 3.10 0.35
C ASP A 85 -6.34 1.86 0.18
N PHE A 86 -6.95 0.74 -0.22
CA PHE A 86 -6.19 -0.42 -0.67
C PHE A 86 -5.77 -0.20 -2.12
N TYR A 87 -4.49 -0.40 -2.42
CA TYR A 87 -4.05 -0.53 -3.80
C TYR A 87 -4.38 -1.92 -4.34
N TYR A 88 -4.51 -2.00 -5.65
CA TYR A 88 -5.04 -3.14 -6.32
C TYR A 88 -4.56 -3.15 -7.78
N LEU A 89 -3.87 -4.20 -8.18
CA LEU A 89 -3.26 -4.34 -9.51
C LEU A 89 -3.81 -5.52 -10.31
N PHE A 90 -5.03 -5.95 -10.07
CA PHE A 90 -5.56 -7.15 -10.70
C PHE A 90 -5.61 -7.04 -12.24
N SER A 91 -6.21 -5.98 -12.75
CA SER A 91 -6.36 -5.75 -14.19
C SER A 91 -5.03 -5.41 -14.89
N GLU A 92 -4.05 -4.92 -14.16
CA GLU A 92 -2.74 -4.59 -14.67
C GLU A 92 -1.84 -5.82 -14.81
N LEU A 93 -2.11 -6.90 -14.05
CA LEU A 93 -1.28 -8.11 -14.08
C LEU A 93 -1.23 -8.74 -15.48
N GLU A 94 -2.31 -8.67 -16.23
CA GLU A 94 -2.38 -9.21 -17.60
C GLU A 94 -1.41 -8.49 -18.57
N LYS A 95 -1.01 -7.27 -18.25
CA LYS A 95 -0.06 -6.46 -19.04
C LYS A 95 1.40 -6.75 -18.70
N PHE A 96 1.63 -7.37 -17.54
CA PHE A 96 2.97 -7.60 -17.05
C PHE A 96 3.51 -8.94 -17.54
N ASN A 97 4.56 -8.86 -18.35
CA ASN A 97 5.36 -10.02 -18.70
C ASN A 97 6.42 -10.26 -17.61
N ASN A 98 6.81 -11.52 -17.39
CA ASN A 98 7.90 -11.89 -16.49
C ASN A 98 7.67 -11.56 -15.00
N VAL A 99 6.43 -11.62 -14.51
CA VAL A 99 6.13 -11.62 -13.08
C VAL A 99 6.13 -13.07 -12.58
N ASP A 100 6.97 -13.36 -11.60
CA ASP A 100 7.05 -14.72 -11.03
C ASP A 100 6.06 -14.91 -9.89
N GLU A 101 5.89 -13.89 -9.05
CA GLU A 101 5.02 -13.96 -7.88
C GLU A 101 4.27 -12.65 -7.63
N VAL A 102 3.07 -12.77 -7.08
CA VAL A 102 2.24 -11.63 -6.65
C VAL A 102 2.09 -11.67 -5.14
N MET A 103 2.48 -10.59 -4.48
CA MET A 103 2.38 -10.44 -3.04
C MET A 103 1.06 -9.80 -2.65
N ILE A 104 0.34 -10.44 -1.72
CA ILE A 104 -0.92 -9.94 -1.16
C ILE A 104 -0.70 -9.66 0.32
N HIS A 105 -0.91 -8.40 0.74
CA HIS A 105 -0.77 -7.98 2.12
C HIS A 105 -2.05 -8.17 2.91
N SER A 106 -1.92 -8.71 4.13
CA SER A 106 -3.05 -8.93 5.04
C SER A 106 -3.35 -7.76 5.99
N ALA A 107 -2.56 -6.68 5.93
CA ALA A 107 -2.75 -5.54 6.83
C ALA A 107 -4.16 -4.96 6.71
N ASP A 108 -4.83 -4.74 7.85
CA ASP A 108 -6.21 -4.24 7.97
C ASP A 108 -7.30 -5.16 7.39
N LEU A 109 -6.98 -6.39 7.03
CA LEU A 109 -7.92 -7.38 6.53
C LEU A 109 -8.26 -8.42 7.63
N LYS A 110 -9.51 -8.85 7.66
CA LYS A 110 -9.90 -10.04 8.40
C LYS A 110 -9.50 -11.29 7.61
N ALA A 111 -9.29 -12.40 8.30
CA ALA A 111 -8.87 -13.65 7.66
C ALA A 111 -9.78 -14.09 6.50
N LYS A 112 -11.11 -13.92 6.66
CA LYS A 112 -12.09 -14.27 5.60
C LYS A 112 -11.91 -13.38 4.36
N GLU A 113 -11.65 -12.10 4.55
CA GLU A 113 -11.43 -11.14 3.47
C GLU A 113 -10.13 -11.45 2.74
N TYR A 114 -9.05 -11.67 3.50
CA TYR A 114 -7.77 -12.06 2.94
C TYR A 114 -7.86 -13.33 2.09
N ASN A 115 -8.52 -14.38 2.60
CA ASN A 115 -8.69 -15.63 1.86
C ASN A 115 -9.48 -15.42 0.56
N ALA A 116 -10.53 -14.60 0.57
CA ALA A 116 -11.30 -14.31 -0.63
C ALA A 116 -10.49 -13.52 -1.67
N ILE A 117 -9.60 -12.62 -1.23
CA ILE A 117 -8.68 -11.91 -2.12
C ILE A 117 -7.69 -12.90 -2.74
N VAL A 118 -7.06 -13.73 -1.93
CA VAL A 118 -6.14 -14.78 -2.43
C VAL A 118 -6.84 -15.67 -3.45
N GLU A 119 -8.06 -16.12 -3.15
CA GLU A 119 -8.85 -16.95 -4.06
C GLU A 119 -9.17 -16.22 -5.37
N ALA A 120 -9.49 -14.91 -5.33
CA ALA A 120 -9.74 -14.13 -6.52
C ALA A 120 -8.51 -14.11 -7.45
N TYR A 121 -7.31 -13.89 -6.89
CA TYR A 121 -6.07 -13.91 -7.66
C TYR A 121 -5.73 -15.30 -8.21
N LEU A 122 -5.97 -16.37 -7.44
CA LEU A 122 -5.72 -17.74 -7.88
C LEU A 122 -6.69 -18.20 -9.00
N THR A 123 -7.93 -17.72 -8.96
CA THR A 123 -8.96 -18.09 -9.94
C THR A 123 -9.11 -17.10 -11.08
N ASN A 124 -8.34 -16.01 -11.07
CA ASN A 124 -8.46 -14.87 -12.00
C ASN A 124 -9.89 -14.33 -12.10
N ASP A 125 -10.58 -14.21 -10.95
CA ASP A 125 -11.98 -13.76 -10.88
C ASP A 125 -12.12 -12.47 -10.09
N GLU A 126 -12.12 -11.36 -10.80
CA GLU A 126 -12.25 -10.01 -10.22
C GLU A 126 -13.60 -9.80 -9.50
N ASN A 127 -14.67 -10.55 -9.87
CA ASN A 127 -15.97 -10.36 -9.23
C ASN A 127 -15.94 -10.72 -7.75
N LYS A 128 -15.07 -11.64 -7.36
CA LYS A 128 -14.83 -11.96 -5.94
C LYS A 128 -14.28 -10.79 -5.14
N LEU A 129 -13.55 -9.89 -5.79
CA LEU A 129 -13.01 -8.67 -5.18
C LEU A 129 -14.06 -7.56 -5.05
N LYS A 130 -15.01 -7.49 -5.98
CA LYS A 130 -16.11 -6.48 -5.96
C LYS A 130 -17.05 -6.63 -4.78
N ALA A 131 -17.03 -7.77 -4.10
CA ALA A 131 -17.79 -8.01 -2.87
C ALA A 131 -17.21 -7.24 -1.65
N PHE A 132 -16.01 -6.68 -1.75
CA PHE A 132 -15.39 -5.91 -0.68
C PHE A 132 -15.90 -4.47 -0.68
N LYS A 133 -16.32 -4.02 0.52
CA LYS A 133 -16.79 -2.66 0.77
C LYS A 133 -15.65 -1.65 0.99
N TYR A 134 -14.42 -2.00 0.63
CA TYR A 134 -13.28 -1.11 0.82
C TYR A 134 -13.10 -0.21 -0.40
N GLU A 135 -12.72 1.03 -0.15
CA GLU A 135 -12.25 1.91 -1.22
C GLU A 135 -10.94 1.34 -1.76
N VAL A 136 -10.98 0.97 -3.02
CA VAL A 136 -9.86 0.38 -3.74
C VAL A 136 -9.39 1.38 -4.77
N GLY A 137 -8.11 1.72 -4.72
CA GLY A 137 -7.51 2.67 -5.64
C GLY A 137 -6.19 2.15 -6.20
N LYS A 138 -5.72 2.76 -7.27
CA LYS A 138 -4.39 2.46 -7.82
C LYS A 138 -3.25 3.10 -7.01
N GLY A 139 -3.60 3.94 -6.03
CA GLY A 139 -2.65 4.64 -5.18
C GLY A 139 -1.62 5.44 -6.00
N ILE A 140 -0.38 5.44 -5.54
CA ILE A 140 0.76 6.11 -6.19
C ILE A 140 1.07 5.50 -7.58
N MET A 141 0.66 4.25 -7.83
CA MET A 141 0.94 3.54 -9.09
C MET A 141 0.30 4.18 -10.32
N SER A 142 -0.76 5.00 -10.14
CA SER A 142 -1.38 5.79 -11.22
C SER A 142 -0.79 7.20 -11.37
N ALA A 143 0.07 7.62 -10.44
CA ALA A 143 0.67 8.95 -10.47
C ALA A 143 1.84 8.98 -11.46
N THR A 144 1.91 10.05 -12.24
CA THR A 144 3.11 10.36 -13.04
C THR A 144 4.25 10.75 -12.09
N SER A 145 5.43 10.16 -12.28
CA SER A 145 6.61 10.49 -11.47
C SER A 145 6.87 12.00 -11.46
N ILE A 146 7.12 12.56 -10.29
CA ILE A 146 7.43 14.00 -10.12
C ILE A 146 8.69 14.40 -10.92
N LEU A 147 9.62 13.47 -11.12
CA LEU A 147 10.84 13.69 -11.91
C LEU A 147 10.58 14.00 -13.39
N LEU A 148 9.41 13.66 -13.93
CA LEU A 148 9.04 14.00 -15.31
C LEU A 148 8.45 15.41 -15.46
N LYS A 149 8.09 16.09 -14.36
CA LYS A 149 7.54 17.45 -14.40
C LYS A 149 8.59 18.55 -14.49
N ASP A 150 9.77 18.31 -13.92
CA ASP A 150 10.83 19.33 -13.86
C ASP A 150 11.68 19.40 -15.14
N GLY A 151 11.59 18.40 -16.03
CA GLY A 151 12.34 18.36 -17.31
C GLY A 151 11.71 19.14 -18.46
N LYS A 152 10.55 19.78 -18.29
CA LYS A 152 9.85 20.50 -19.37
C LYS A 152 9.63 21.99 -19.13
N GLN A 153 10.29 22.61 -18.14
CA GLN A 153 10.15 24.04 -17.88
C GLN A 153 11.36 24.88 -18.29
N ASN A 154 12.32 24.34 -19.04
CA ASN A 154 13.42 25.12 -19.59
C ASN A 154 13.61 24.82 -21.09
N GLU A 155 12.65 25.21 -21.90
CA GLU A 155 12.81 25.56 -23.31
C GLU A 155 11.84 26.69 -23.69
#